data_ee862b83fd0160bfc200b6fc6623ac87
#
_entry.id   ee862b83fd0160bfc200b6fc6623ac87
#
_cell.length_a   1.000
_cell.length_b   1.000
_cell.length_c   1.000
_cell.angle_alpha   90.00
_cell.angle_beta   90.00
_cell.angle_gamma   90.00
#
_symmetry.space_group_name_H-M   'P 1'
#
loop_
_entity.id
_entity.type
_entity.pdbx_description
1 polymer ?
#
loop_
_entity_poly.entity_id
_entity_poly.type
_entity_poly.pdbx_seq_one_letter_code
_entity_poly.pdbx_strand_id
1 'polypeptide(L)'
;DAWVAERVRCARCKKVLVLTKADEADPAQVMEQLKAAHELMEYDDEIVTSSVKNFNVDAFIETVAHFLPEGPRWFPEDMGTDASDETLVAEFVREKVLRRTRDEIPHSVGVICDALEQTKKVLRVHATIYVEREGQKGIIIGKGGEMIKHIGIDARRDLERIFGTQVFLELDVKVKAGWRDDEAQIRRFGYNAED
;
A
#
# COMPACT_ATOMS: atom_id res chain seq x y z
N ASP A 1 8.77 -4.86 19.07
CA ASP A 1 7.38 -4.77 19.57
C ASP A 1 7.30 -4.06 20.93
N ALA A 2 8.18 -4.33 21.91
CA ALA A 2 8.14 -3.70 23.24
C ALA A 2 8.20 -2.17 23.20
N TRP A 3 9.04 -1.58 22.34
CA TRP A 3 9.12 -0.14 22.14
C TRP A 3 7.81 0.46 21.60
N VAL A 4 7.16 -0.22 20.67
CA VAL A 4 5.85 0.19 20.13
C VAL A 4 4.78 0.10 21.21
N ALA A 5 4.73 -1.01 21.95
CA ALA A 5 3.79 -1.24 23.04
C ALA A 5 3.89 -0.15 24.13
N GLU A 6 5.11 0.30 24.46
CA GLU A 6 5.32 1.38 25.42
C GLU A 6 4.69 2.70 24.95
N ARG A 7 4.81 3.03 23.65
CA ARG A 7 4.19 4.22 23.06
C ARG A 7 2.67 4.11 23.02
N VAL A 8 2.15 2.96 22.57
CA VAL A 8 0.70 2.69 22.52
C VAL A 8 0.07 2.72 23.91
N ARG A 9 0.78 2.25 24.96
CA ARG A 9 0.32 2.27 26.34
C ARG A 9 -0.01 3.67 26.82
N CYS A 10 0.74 4.67 26.38
CA CYS A 10 0.53 6.08 26.72
C CYS A 10 -0.70 6.72 26.01
N ALA A 11 -1.21 6.11 24.95
CA ALA A 11 -2.37 6.64 24.22
C ALA A 11 -3.65 6.53 25.07
N ARG A 12 -4.46 7.60 25.05
CA ARG A 12 -5.74 7.69 25.79
C ARG A 12 -6.93 7.20 24.96
N CYS A 13 -6.73 6.14 24.17
CA CYS A 13 -7.77 5.55 23.34
C CYS A 13 -7.96 4.08 23.67
N LYS A 14 -9.06 3.49 23.21
CA LYS A 14 -9.28 2.06 23.23
C LYS A 14 -8.22 1.33 22.41
N LYS A 15 -7.79 0.19 22.88
CA LYS A 15 -6.69 -0.60 22.31
C LYS A 15 -7.19 -1.99 21.98
N VAL A 16 -7.20 -2.33 20.70
CA VAL A 16 -7.60 -3.65 20.21
C VAL A 16 -6.36 -4.37 19.68
N LEU A 17 -6.10 -5.56 20.19
CA LEU A 17 -5.07 -6.45 19.66
C LEU A 17 -5.60 -7.16 18.41
N VAL A 18 -4.94 -7.00 17.28
CA VAL A 18 -5.29 -7.70 16.05
C VAL A 18 -4.13 -8.59 15.61
N LEU A 19 -4.28 -9.91 15.77
CA LEU A 19 -3.34 -10.87 15.23
C LEU A 19 -3.73 -11.20 13.80
N THR A 20 -2.94 -10.74 12.85
CA THR A 20 -3.19 -10.92 11.40
C THR A 20 -2.50 -12.17 10.86
N LYS A 21 -2.86 -12.57 9.62
CA LYS A 21 -2.24 -13.70 8.89
C LYS A 21 -2.36 -15.05 9.61
N ALA A 22 -3.48 -15.28 10.27
CA ALA A 22 -3.72 -16.54 10.98
C ALA A 22 -3.72 -17.79 10.08
N ASP A 23 -3.79 -17.59 8.75
CA ASP A 23 -3.67 -18.65 7.75
C ASP A 23 -2.22 -19.14 7.54
N GLU A 24 -1.23 -18.39 8.02
CA GLU A 24 0.20 -18.72 7.94
C GLU A 24 0.74 -19.39 9.22
N ALA A 25 -0.11 -19.52 10.28
CA ALA A 25 0.28 -20.06 11.58
C ALA A 25 -0.63 -21.21 12.02
N ASP A 26 -0.09 -22.15 12.78
CA ASP A 26 -0.91 -23.16 13.45
C ASP A 26 -1.54 -22.61 14.76
N PRO A 27 -2.58 -23.26 15.30
CA PRO A 27 -3.26 -22.78 16.51
C PRO A 27 -2.34 -22.62 17.74
N ALA A 28 -1.29 -23.43 17.86
CA ALA A 28 -0.35 -23.32 18.99
C ALA A 28 0.50 -22.05 18.86
N GLN A 29 0.96 -21.75 17.67
CA GLN A 29 1.70 -20.52 17.35
C GLN A 29 0.82 -19.27 17.58
N VAL A 30 -0.45 -19.31 17.17
CA VAL A 30 -1.41 -18.23 17.44
C VAL A 30 -1.53 -17.97 18.95
N MET A 31 -1.71 -19.03 19.74
CA MET A 31 -1.81 -18.92 21.20
C MET A 31 -0.53 -18.40 21.86
N GLU A 32 0.63 -18.79 21.36
CA GLU A 32 1.92 -18.27 21.82
C GLU A 32 2.07 -16.79 21.56
N GLN A 33 1.71 -16.33 20.35
CA GLN A 33 1.76 -14.90 19.98
C GLN A 33 0.78 -14.05 20.79
N LEU A 34 -0.44 -14.55 21.07
CA LEU A 34 -1.40 -13.87 21.92
C LEU A 34 -0.84 -13.72 23.36
N LYS A 35 -0.27 -14.78 23.92
CA LYS A 35 0.38 -14.69 25.25
C LYS A 35 1.51 -13.68 25.27
N ALA A 36 2.40 -13.70 24.28
CA ALA A 36 3.49 -12.76 24.17
C ALA A 36 2.99 -11.30 24.05
N ALA A 37 1.90 -11.08 23.32
CA ALA A 37 1.30 -9.76 23.20
C ALA A 37 0.72 -9.27 24.55
N HIS A 38 0.05 -10.14 25.31
CA HIS A 38 -0.46 -9.80 26.65
C HIS A 38 0.62 -9.51 27.69
N GLU A 39 1.82 -10.08 27.52
CA GLU A 39 2.97 -9.72 28.35
C GLU A 39 3.47 -8.29 28.12
N LEU A 40 3.17 -7.72 26.93
CA LEU A 40 3.57 -6.37 26.60
C LEU A 40 2.65 -5.30 27.20
N MET A 41 1.32 -5.50 27.14
CA MET A 41 0.32 -4.57 27.67
C MET A 41 -1.07 -5.20 27.74
N GLU A 42 -2.00 -4.52 28.42
CA GLU A 42 -3.43 -4.85 28.41
C GLU A 42 -4.13 -4.25 27.19
N TYR A 43 -5.11 -4.97 26.67
CA TYR A 43 -5.96 -4.57 25.55
C TYR A 43 -7.42 -4.53 25.97
N ASP A 44 -8.22 -3.66 25.36
CA ASP A 44 -9.67 -3.58 25.60
C ASP A 44 -10.42 -4.73 24.88
N ASP A 45 -9.86 -5.24 23.79
CA ASP A 45 -10.38 -6.40 23.06
C ASP A 45 -9.26 -7.05 22.23
N GLU A 46 -9.49 -8.28 21.76
CA GLU A 46 -8.54 -9.02 20.92
C GLU A 46 -9.25 -9.79 19.80
N ILE A 47 -8.64 -9.85 18.64
CA ILE A 47 -9.17 -10.60 17.51
C ILE A 47 -8.06 -11.20 16.65
N VAL A 48 -8.29 -12.44 16.21
CA VAL A 48 -7.40 -13.17 15.28
C VAL A 48 -8.04 -13.15 13.90
N THR A 49 -7.30 -12.71 12.87
CA THR A 49 -7.84 -12.50 11.52
C THR A 49 -6.95 -13.07 10.42
N SER A 50 -7.56 -13.37 9.27
CA SER A 50 -6.86 -13.57 7.99
C SER A 50 -7.62 -12.89 6.87
N SER A 51 -7.03 -11.84 6.28
CA SER A 51 -7.60 -11.14 5.13
C SER A 51 -7.66 -12.04 3.88
N VAL A 52 -6.66 -12.91 3.70
CA VAL A 52 -6.58 -13.83 2.55
C VAL A 52 -7.71 -14.87 2.59
N LYS A 53 -8.07 -15.34 3.78
CA LYS A 53 -9.15 -16.31 3.99
C LYS A 53 -10.49 -15.68 4.35
N ASN A 54 -10.55 -14.36 4.43
CA ASN A 54 -11.71 -13.61 4.93
C ASN A 54 -12.18 -14.12 6.32
N PHE A 55 -11.22 -14.57 7.14
CA PHE A 55 -11.52 -15.08 8.47
C PHE A 55 -11.56 -13.94 9.48
N ASN A 56 -12.68 -13.82 10.21
CA ASN A 56 -12.95 -12.80 11.21
C ASN A 56 -12.81 -11.33 10.74
N VAL A 57 -12.86 -11.05 9.43
CA VAL A 57 -12.75 -9.68 8.92
C VAL A 57 -13.99 -8.86 9.29
N ASP A 58 -15.20 -9.43 9.16
CA ASP A 58 -16.44 -8.76 9.55
C ASP A 58 -16.49 -8.53 11.07
N ALA A 59 -16.10 -9.52 11.86
CA ALA A 59 -16.00 -9.37 13.33
C ALA A 59 -15.00 -8.29 13.74
N PHE A 60 -13.87 -8.15 13.03
CA PHE A 60 -12.93 -7.05 13.24
C PHE A 60 -13.58 -5.68 12.99
N ILE A 61 -14.34 -5.54 11.91
CA ILE A 61 -15.05 -4.30 11.60
C ILE A 61 -16.07 -3.97 12.70
N GLU A 62 -16.84 -4.95 13.15
CA GLU A 62 -17.82 -4.80 14.24
C GLU A 62 -17.14 -4.40 15.56
N THR A 63 -16.03 -5.06 15.92
CA THR A 63 -15.25 -4.72 17.13
C THR A 63 -14.75 -3.27 17.07
N VAL A 64 -14.16 -2.84 15.97
CA VAL A 64 -13.69 -1.47 15.81
C VAL A 64 -14.85 -0.46 15.86
N ALA A 65 -15.96 -0.75 15.16
CA ALA A 65 -17.14 0.11 15.15
C ALA A 65 -17.73 0.28 16.54
N HIS A 66 -17.71 -0.77 17.38
CA HIS A 66 -18.20 -0.71 18.76
C HIS A 66 -17.41 0.30 19.65
N PHE A 67 -16.12 0.43 19.41
CA PHE A 67 -15.27 1.36 20.19
C PHE A 67 -15.23 2.79 19.62
N LEU A 68 -15.71 3.02 18.40
CA LEU A 68 -15.74 4.34 17.80
C LEU A 68 -16.87 5.19 18.42
N PRO A 69 -16.62 6.44 18.80
CA PRO A 69 -17.66 7.34 19.25
C PRO A 69 -18.55 7.76 18.08
N GLU A 70 -19.82 7.99 18.36
CA GLU A 70 -20.71 8.67 17.41
C GLU A 70 -20.20 10.10 17.15
N GLY A 71 -20.20 10.53 15.89
CA GLY A 71 -19.73 11.84 15.51
C GLY A 71 -20.18 12.25 14.10
N PRO A 72 -19.89 13.50 13.70
CA PRO A 72 -20.17 13.95 12.35
C PRO A 72 -19.32 13.17 11.33
N ARG A 73 -19.84 13.06 10.13
CA ARG A 73 -19.05 12.50 9.01
C ARG A 73 -17.90 13.45 8.68
N TRP A 74 -16.67 12.94 8.76
CA TRP A 74 -15.48 13.70 8.43
C TRP A 74 -15.19 13.68 6.91
N PHE A 75 -15.67 12.67 6.21
CA PHE A 75 -15.50 12.49 4.78
C PHE A 75 -16.85 12.39 4.06
N PRO A 76 -17.01 12.95 2.85
CA PRO A 76 -18.19 12.74 2.01
C PRO A 76 -18.45 11.26 1.73
N GLU A 77 -19.71 10.87 1.51
CA GLU A 77 -20.08 9.46 1.26
C GLU A 77 -19.48 8.90 -0.03
N ASP A 78 -19.26 9.75 -1.01
CA ASP A 78 -18.71 9.43 -2.32
C ASP A 78 -17.18 9.52 -2.38
N MET A 79 -16.53 9.92 -1.29
CA MET A 79 -15.08 9.99 -1.20
C MET A 79 -14.50 8.60 -0.89
N GLY A 80 -14.02 7.90 -1.91
CA GLY A 80 -13.37 6.58 -1.76
C GLY A 80 -11.95 6.65 -1.21
N THR A 81 -11.26 7.79 -1.39
CA THR A 81 -9.89 8.05 -0.92
C THR A 81 -9.64 9.55 -0.88
N ASP A 82 -8.71 9.98 -0.04
CA ASP A 82 -8.17 11.36 0.03
C ASP A 82 -6.85 11.50 -0.77
N ALA A 83 -6.35 10.42 -1.35
CA ALA A 83 -5.17 10.45 -2.19
C ALA A 83 -5.43 11.24 -3.48
N SER A 84 -4.42 12.01 -3.94
CA SER A 84 -4.50 12.67 -5.23
C SER A 84 -4.52 11.67 -6.40
N ASP A 85 -5.04 12.09 -7.55
CA ASP A 85 -5.08 11.26 -8.75
C ASP A 85 -3.68 10.81 -9.18
N GLU A 86 -2.66 11.66 -9.02
CA GLU A 86 -1.26 11.34 -9.29
C GLU A 86 -0.74 10.24 -8.34
N THR A 87 -1.12 10.30 -7.06
CA THR A 87 -0.76 9.28 -6.08
C THR A 87 -1.43 7.94 -6.42
N LEU A 88 -2.70 7.95 -6.77
CA LEU A 88 -3.41 6.75 -7.22
C LEU A 88 -2.73 6.12 -8.45
N VAL A 89 -2.39 6.92 -9.46
CA VAL A 89 -1.66 6.43 -10.64
C VAL A 89 -0.35 5.77 -10.23
N ALA A 90 0.44 6.44 -9.39
CA ALA A 90 1.74 5.92 -8.95
C ALA A 90 1.60 4.58 -8.21
N GLU A 91 0.64 4.47 -7.29
CA GLU A 91 0.39 3.25 -6.52
C GLU A 91 -0.15 2.11 -7.39
N PHE A 92 -1.04 2.37 -8.35
CA PHE A 92 -1.51 1.34 -9.29
C PHE A 92 -0.39 0.81 -10.18
N VAL A 93 0.46 1.68 -10.70
CA VAL A 93 1.63 1.25 -11.49
C VAL A 93 2.59 0.45 -10.60
N ARG A 94 2.89 0.94 -9.40
CA ARG A 94 3.76 0.28 -8.43
C ARG A 94 3.24 -1.12 -8.06
N GLU A 95 1.95 -1.26 -7.80
CA GLU A 95 1.32 -2.57 -7.53
C GLU A 95 1.59 -3.58 -8.66
N LYS A 96 1.46 -3.15 -9.93
CA LYS A 96 1.70 -4.06 -11.07
C LYS A 96 3.17 -4.44 -11.19
N VAL A 97 4.08 -3.52 -10.89
CA VAL A 97 5.50 -3.86 -10.80
C VAL A 97 5.73 -4.91 -9.72
N LEU A 98 5.21 -4.70 -8.50
CA LEU A 98 5.37 -5.63 -7.38
C LEU A 98 4.80 -7.03 -7.66
N ARG A 99 3.63 -7.09 -8.28
CA ARG A 99 2.99 -8.37 -8.64
C ARG A 99 3.74 -9.17 -9.70
N ARG A 100 4.51 -8.51 -10.54
CA ARG A 100 5.23 -9.14 -11.67
C ARG A 100 6.72 -9.35 -11.40
N THR A 101 7.22 -8.82 -10.30
CA THR A 101 8.61 -8.95 -9.89
C THR A 101 8.73 -9.74 -8.59
N ARG A 102 9.91 -10.34 -8.37
CA ARG A 102 10.24 -11.15 -7.17
C ARG A 102 11.56 -10.66 -6.58
N ASP A 103 11.92 -11.23 -5.44
CA ASP A 103 13.19 -11.01 -4.75
C ASP A 103 13.40 -9.55 -4.27
N GLU A 104 14.51 -8.93 -4.57
CA GLU A 104 14.90 -7.60 -4.07
C GLU A 104 14.21 -6.42 -4.76
N ILE A 105 13.54 -6.62 -5.91
CA ILE A 105 12.93 -5.51 -6.65
C ILE A 105 11.79 -4.84 -5.89
N PRO A 106 10.88 -5.59 -5.22
CA PRO A 106 9.78 -5.00 -4.46
C PRO A 106 10.20 -3.91 -3.47
N HIS A 107 11.37 -4.02 -2.88
CA HIS A 107 11.88 -3.10 -1.86
C HIS A 107 12.62 -1.88 -2.43
N SER A 108 12.88 -1.86 -3.74
CA SER A 108 13.74 -0.86 -4.39
C SER A 108 13.03 -0.08 -5.51
N VAL A 109 11.70 -0.23 -5.62
CA VAL A 109 10.90 0.43 -6.65
C VAL A 109 10.09 1.59 -6.07
N GLY A 110 10.27 2.78 -6.65
CA GLY A 110 9.41 3.93 -6.49
C GLY A 110 8.73 4.29 -7.80
N VAL A 111 7.55 4.88 -7.76
CA VAL A 111 6.86 5.37 -8.96
C VAL A 111 6.41 6.80 -8.72
N ILE A 112 6.54 7.64 -9.75
CA ILE A 112 6.03 9.02 -9.74
C ILE A 112 5.14 9.18 -10.97
N CYS A 113 3.97 9.78 -10.78
CA CYS A 113 3.18 10.33 -11.87
C CYS A 113 3.77 11.69 -12.24
N ASP A 114 4.41 11.79 -13.40
CA ASP A 114 5.08 13.01 -13.84
C ASP A 114 4.10 13.98 -14.50
N ALA A 115 3.04 13.47 -15.14
CA ALA A 115 1.98 14.26 -15.76
C ALA A 115 0.66 13.50 -15.79
N LEU A 116 -0.42 14.24 -15.55
CA LEU A 116 -1.78 13.75 -15.63
C LEU A 116 -2.65 14.84 -16.29
N GLU A 117 -3.11 14.57 -17.52
CA GLU A 117 -3.85 15.54 -18.33
C GLU A 117 -5.18 14.96 -18.79
N GLN A 118 -6.28 15.51 -18.28
CA GLN A 118 -7.62 15.13 -18.71
C GLN A 118 -7.99 15.87 -20.00
N THR A 119 -8.24 15.09 -21.06
CA THR A 119 -8.87 15.59 -22.27
C THR A 119 -10.36 15.21 -22.31
N LYS A 120 -11.12 15.69 -23.30
CA LYS A 120 -12.56 15.38 -23.39
C LYS A 120 -12.88 13.88 -23.52
N LYS A 121 -11.92 13.05 -23.94
CA LYS A 121 -12.15 11.62 -24.23
C LYS A 121 -11.14 10.68 -23.58
N VAL A 122 -9.97 11.17 -23.19
CA VAL A 122 -8.85 10.33 -22.75
C VAL A 122 -8.10 11.05 -21.64
N LEU A 123 -7.79 10.32 -20.59
CA LEU A 123 -6.85 10.72 -19.55
C LEU A 123 -5.44 10.32 -20.01
N ARG A 124 -4.57 11.30 -20.25
CA ARG A 124 -3.16 11.07 -20.56
C ARG A 124 -2.36 11.05 -19.29
N VAL A 125 -1.62 9.97 -19.11
CA VAL A 125 -0.81 9.72 -17.93
C VAL A 125 0.61 9.41 -18.34
N HIS A 126 1.57 10.10 -17.75
CA HIS A 126 2.99 9.77 -17.85
C HIS A 126 3.53 9.45 -16.46
N ALA A 127 4.10 8.26 -16.27
CA ALA A 127 4.67 7.85 -15.01
C ALA A 127 6.06 7.25 -15.17
N THR A 128 6.95 7.56 -14.22
CA THR A 128 8.32 7.03 -14.19
C THR A 128 8.48 6.05 -13.04
N ILE A 129 8.94 4.86 -13.37
CA ILE A 129 9.35 3.82 -12.43
C ILE A 129 10.82 4.01 -12.11
N TYR A 130 11.15 4.23 -10.85
CA TYR A 130 12.51 4.39 -10.36
C TYR A 130 13.01 3.11 -9.70
N VAL A 131 14.25 2.76 -10.00
CA VAL A 131 14.98 1.64 -9.40
C VAL A 131 16.37 2.10 -8.98
N GLU A 132 17.04 1.32 -8.15
CA GLU A 132 18.37 1.71 -7.63
C GLU A 132 19.53 1.28 -8.54
N ARG A 133 19.36 0.24 -9.37
CA ARG A 133 20.46 -0.36 -10.16
C ARG A 133 20.03 -0.65 -11.59
N GLU A 134 20.99 -0.59 -12.52
CA GLU A 134 20.75 -0.91 -13.95
C GLU A 134 20.24 -2.35 -14.18
N GLY A 135 20.69 -3.31 -13.39
CA GLY A 135 20.17 -4.68 -13.45
C GLY A 135 18.67 -4.75 -13.16
N GLN A 136 18.18 -3.98 -12.18
CA GLN A 136 16.75 -3.90 -11.85
C GLN A 136 15.96 -3.24 -12.97
N LYS A 137 16.51 -2.18 -13.60
CA LYS A 137 15.90 -1.55 -14.78
C LYS A 137 15.72 -2.56 -15.91
N GLY A 138 16.75 -3.37 -16.17
CA GLY A 138 16.67 -4.44 -17.18
C GLY A 138 15.56 -5.45 -16.90
N ILE A 139 15.34 -5.82 -15.63
CA ILE A 139 14.27 -6.75 -15.22
C ILE A 139 12.89 -6.12 -15.45
N ILE A 140 12.70 -4.85 -15.10
CA ILE A 140 11.40 -4.16 -15.26
C ILE A 140 11.07 -3.91 -16.73
N ILE A 141 12.06 -3.60 -17.57
CA ILE A 141 11.86 -3.48 -19.01
C ILE A 141 11.56 -4.86 -19.60
N GLY A 142 12.32 -5.88 -19.21
CA GLY A 142 12.22 -7.23 -19.71
C GLY A 142 12.77 -7.39 -21.13
N LYS A 143 12.83 -8.63 -21.61
CA LYS A 143 13.32 -8.93 -22.97
C LYS A 143 12.43 -8.26 -24.02
N GLY A 144 13.01 -7.39 -24.84
CA GLY A 144 12.27 -6.65 -25.87
C GLY A 144 11.16 -5.72 -25.36
N GLY A 145 11.18 -5.33 -24.07
CA GLY A 145 10.16 -4.47 -23.48
C GLY A 145 8.88 -5.20 -23.06
N GLU A 146 8.86 -6.52 -23.05
CA GLU A 146 7.64 -7.29 -22.73
C GLU A 146 7.14 -7.07 -21.32
N MET A 147 8.03 -6.98 -20.32
CA MET A 147 7.61 -6.83 -18.92
C MET A 147 6.95 -5.47 -18.69
N ILE A 148 7.57 -4.38 -19.11
CA ILE A 148 6.99 -3.03 -18.95
C ILE A 148 5.68 -2.88 -19.73
N LYS A 149 5.57 -3.52 -20.90
CA LYS A 149 4.32 -3.56 -21.67
C LYS A 149 3.19 -4.21 -20.88
N HIS A 150 3.45 -5.34 -20.24
CA HIS A 150 2.44 -6.04 -19.43
C HIS A 150 2.07 -5.24 -18.18
N ILE A 151 3.06 -4.62 -17.51
CA ILE A 151 2.80 -3.69 -16.39
C ILE A 151 1.87 -2.57 -16.84
N GLY A 152 2.16 -1.94 -17.99
CA GLY A 152 1.34 -0.87 -18.53
C GLY A 152 -0.08 -1.30 -18.90
N ILE A 153 -0.27 -2.50 -19.49
CA ILE A 153 -1.60 -3.02 -19.81
C ILE A 153 -2.44 -3.25 -18.55
N ASP A 154 -1.85 -3.87 -17.51
CA ASP A 154 -2.57 -4.15 -16.27
C ASP A 154 -2.89 -2.87 -15.49
N ALA A 155 -1.92 -1.96 -15.36
CA ALA A 155 -2.13 -0.67 -14.72
C ALA A 155 -3.21 0.15 -15.44
N ARG A 156 -3.14 0.26 -16.77
CA ARG A 156 -4.14 0.98 -17.57
C ARG A 156 -5.55 0.45 -17.33
N ARG A 157 -5.73 -0.87 -17.32
CA ARG A 157 -7.05 -1.48 -17.09
C ARG A 157 -7.66 -1.07 -15.74
N ASP A 158 -6.86 -1.04 -14.70
CA ASP A 158 -7.34 -0.66 -13.39
C ASP A 158 -7.58 0.85 -13.28
N LEU A 159 -6.73 1.68 -13.89
CA LEU A 159 -6.92 3.12 -13.98
C LEU A 159 -8.18 3.49 -14.78
N GLU A 160 -8.45 2.83 -15.91
CA GLU A 160 -9.69 3.02 -16.69
C GLU A 160 -10.94 2.70 -15.87
N ARG A 161 -10.88 1.67 -15.01
CA ARG A 161 -11.99 1.31 -14.13
C ARG A 161 -12.23 2.36 -13.04
N ILE A 162 -11.16 2.94 -12.48
CA ILE A 162 -11.27 3.92 -11.38
C ILE A 162 -11.69 5.28 -11.89
N PHE A 163 -11.06 5.75 -12.97
CA PHE A 163 -11.35 7.08 -13.52
C PHE A 163 -12.58 7.11 -14.45
N GLY A 164 -13.15 5.95 -14.79
CA GLY A 164 -14.34 5.85 -15.66
C GLY A 164 -14.11 6.40 -17.08
N THR A 165 -12.86 6.51 -17.54
CA THR A 165 -12.49 7.06 -18.85
C THR A 165 -11.37 6.26 -19.49
N GLN A 166 -11.18 6.41 -20.80
CA GLN A 166 -10.02 5.81 -21.48
C GLN A 166 -8.72 6.41 -20.94
N VAL A 167 -7.71 5.58 -20.74
CA VAL A 167 -6.39 5.99 -20.25
C VAL A 167 -5.32 5.72 -21.30
N PHE A 168 -4.54 6.75 -21.65
CA PHE A 168 -3.30 6.61 -22.38
C PHE A 168 -2.13 6.70 -21.42
N LEU A 169 -1.52 5.55 -21.11
CA LEU A 169 -0.45 5.43 -20.12
C LEU A 169 0.91 5.25 -20.79
N GLU A 170 1.81 6.18 -20.53
CA GLU A 170 3.23 6.12 -20.88
C GLU A 170 4.05 5.81 -19.64
N LEU A 171 4.96 4.83 -19.73
CA LEU A 171 5.83 4.40 -18.64
C LEU A 171 7.29 4.53 -19.02
N ASP A 172 8.05 5.23 -18.19
CA ASP A 172 9.50 5.29 -18.22
C ASP A 172 10.13 4.48 -17.08
N VAL A 173 11.36 4.00 -17.28
CA VAL A 173 12.16 3.37 -16.22
C VAL A 173 13.49 4.10 -16.08
N LYS A 174 13.77 4.65 -14.90
CA LYS A 174 15.00 5.39 -14.60
C LYS A 174 15.73 4.80 -13.41
N VAL A 175 17.05 4.82 -13.46
CA VAL A 175 17.88 4.44 -12.33
C VAL A 175 18.18 5.67 -11.47
N LYS A 176 17.97 5.54 -10.16
CA LYS A 176 18.32 6.54 -9.17
C LYS A 176 18.88 5.84 -7.92
N ALA A 177 20.20 5.74 -7.86
CA ALA A 177 20.88 5.10 -6.75
C ALA A 177 20.61 5.85 -5.42
N GLY A 178 20.39 5.08 -4.34
CA GLY A 178 20.26 5.62 -2.98
C GLY A 178 19.02 6.48 -2.72
N TRP A 179 17.98 6.41 -3.57
CA TRP A 179 16.79 7.24 -3.39
C TRP A 179 16.06 6.96 -2.07
N ARG A 180 16.21 5.77 -1.51
CA ARG A 180 15.60 5.38 -0.22
C ARG A 180 16.25 6.02 1.00
N ASP A 181 17.47 6.53 0.85
CA ASP A 181 18.22 7.17 1.91
C ASP A 181 18.14 8.72 1.81
N ASP A 182 17.42 9.23 0.82
CA ASP A 182 17.20 10.65 0.55
C ASP A 182 15.77 11.05 0.92
N GLU A 183 15.60 11.75 2.03
CA GLU A 183 14.28 12.20 2.53
C GLU A 183 13.50 13.02 1.49
N ALA A 184 14.17 13.87 0.70
CA ALA A 184 13.51 14.65 -0.34
C ALA A 184 12.93 13.75 -1.44
N GLN A 185 13.62 12.64 -1.74
CA GLN A 185 13.13 11.66 -2.70
C GLN A 185 12.00 10.82 -2.10
N ILE A 186 12.15 10.39 -0.85
CA ILE A 186 11.09 9.65 -0.14
C ILE A 186 9.79 10.45 -0.15
N ARG A 187 9.84 11.75 0.19
CA ARG A 187 8.68 12.66 0.11
C ARG A 187 8.12 12.78 -1.31
N ARG A 188 9.00 12.88 -2.31
CA ARG A 188 8.61 12.97 -3.73
C ARG A 188 7.91 11.70 -4.23
N PHE A 189 8.23 10.53 -3.68
CA PHE A 189 7.57 9.27 -3.99
C PHE A 189 6.26 9.06 -3.22
N GLY A 190 5.78 10.06 -2.50
CA GLY A 190 4.55 9.98 -1.71
C GLY A 190 4.71 9.25 -0.37
N TYR A 191 5.92 8.84 -0.03
CA TYR A 191 6.22 8.28 1.29
C TYR A 191 6.51 9.45 2.24
N ASN A 192 5.45 10.10 2.73
CA ASN A 192 5.62 11.10 3.76
C ASN A 192 6.10 10.40 5.03
N ALA A 193 7.30 10.74 5.47
CA ALA A 193 7.61 10.64 6.88
C ALA A 193 6.81 11.79 7.53
N GLU A 194 5.61 11.51 7.97
CA GLU A 194 4.89 12.42 8.85
C GLU A 194 5.67 12.50 10.16
N ASP A 195 5.89 13.73 10.60
CA ASP A 195 6.55 14.10 11.85
C ASP A 195 5.89 13.46 13.10
#